data_61a4407c828ac5c0ef654239731271a8
#
_entry.id   61a4407c828ac5c0ef654239731271a8
#
_cell.length_a   1.000
_cell.length_b   1.000
_cell.length_c   1.000
_cell.angle_alpha   90.00
_cell.angle_beta   90.00
_cell.angle_gamma   90.00
#
_symmetry.space_group_name_H-M   'P 1'
#
loop_
_entity.id
_entity.type
_entity.pdbx_description
1 polymer ?
#
loop_
_entity_poly.entity_id
_entity_poly.type
_entity_poly.pdbx_seq_one_letter_code
_entity_poly.pdbx_strand_id
1 'polypeptide(L)'
;LLATGCVAGMQDMGAAGLTCSTCETAARAGTGIEIELNKVPQRAPNMSSYEIMLSESQERMLIVVHKGREEEVKKIFDKWDLPWAEIGVVTDTGRMVVRHGGKVVVDVPAKKLADEAPVYQRESKEAAYMEAVRAFRLDGLADTTDAAGDLKKLLANHSIASKNWVYRQYDHMVRDGSVVCPGSDAAVIRIKGDSLPITKAEYAAAQAGNAQLSTFNSQLPDKFVAFTCDCNGAYVYLDPYEGGKTAIAEACRNLACSGASPLGATDNLNFGNPHYPEIFWQLKESVRGIAEGCRAFNAPVTGGNVSLYNQRGALGAIDPTPTVAVVGLIEKPEHITTAWFKDAGDAIILLGTPVDTADPMQGLGGSACLQTLHGK
;
A
#
# COMPACT_ATOMS: atom_id res chain seq x y z
N LEU A 1 12.56 0.49 -20.66
CA LEU A 1 11.89 1.63 -21.27
C LEU A 1 12.44 2.95 -20.76
N LEU A 2 12.49 3.18 -19.43
CA LEU A 2 12.99 4.44 -18.84
C LEU A 2 14.44 4.77 -19.24
N ALA A 3 15.30 3.76 -19.34
CA ALA A 3 16.69 3.94 -19.76
C ALA A 3 16.86 4.49 -21.19
N THR A 4 15.90 4.27 -22.08
CA THR A 4 15.95 4.82 -23.46
C THR A 4 15.83 6.34 -23.49
N GLY A 5 15.19 6.94 -22.49
CA GLY A 5 14.84 8.36 -22.48
C GLY A 5 13.76 8.76 -23.48
N CYS A 6 12.99 7.80 -24.03
CA CYS A 6 11.86 8.08 -24.92
C CYS A 6 10.59 8.50 -24.17
N VAL A 7 10.51 8.23 -22.86
CA VAL A 7 9.37 8.53 -22.01
C VAL A 7 9.41 9.96 -21.50
N ALA A 8 8.38 10.74 -21.79
CA ALA A 8 8.19 12.10 -21.29
C ALA A 8 7.40 12.11 -19.94
N GLY A 9 6.49 11.16 -19.76
CA GLY A 9 5.68 11.01 -18.54
C GLY A 9 5.06 9.62 -18.47
N MET A 10 4.64 9.24 -17.27
CA MET A 10 4.00 7.97 -17.02
C MET A 10 3.03 8.10 -15.86
N GLN A 11 1.84 7.52 -15.99
CA GLN A 11 0.80 7.53 -14.97
C GLN A 11 0.15 6.15 -14.94
N ASP A 12 -0.07 5.62 -13.74
CA ASP A 12 -0.89 4.42 -13.57
C ASP A 12 -2.36 4.72 -13.90
N MET A 13 -3.10 3.67 -14.22
CA MET A 13 -4.54 3.76 -14.47
C MET A 13 -5.29 3.15 -13.27
N GLY A 14 -5.31 3.89 -12.16
CA GLY A 14 -6.05 3.54 -10.96
C GLY A 14 -7.55 3.73 -11.12
N ALA A 15 -8.20 4.28 -10.10
CA ALA A 15 -9.63 4.56 -10.09
C ALA A 15 -10.05 5.40 -11.31
N ALA A 16 -11.19 5.02 -11.92
CA ALA A 16 -11.71 5.62 -13.16
C ALA A 16 -10.79 5.49 -14.40
N GLY A 17 -9.79 4.62 -14.37
CA GLY A 17 -9.02 4.18 -15.53
C GLY A 17 -8.44 5.31 -16.39
N LEU A 18 -8.80 5.35 -17.68
CA LEU A 18 -8.34 6.39 -18.62
C LEU A 18 -8.84 7.79 -18.25
N THR A 19 -9.99 7.92 -17.62
CA THR A 19 -10.53 9.25 -17.24
C THR A 19 -9.58 9.93 -16.27
N CYS A 20 -9.15 9.23 -15.22
CA CYS A 20 -8.26 9.78 -14.20
C CYS A 20 -6.86 10.05 -14.77
N SER A 21 -6.22 9.01 -15.34
CA SER A 21 -4.85 9.09 -15.82
C SER A 21 -4.64 10.17 -16.87
N THR A 22 -5.58 10.39 -17.77
CA THR A 22 -5.46 11.37 -18.85
C THR A 22 -5.73 12.79 -18.39
N CYS A 23 -6.78 13.03 -17.58
CA CYS A 23 -7.08 14.39 -17.12
C CYS A 23 -6.02 14.89 -16.12
N GLU A 24 -5.53 14.04 -15.21
CA GLU A 24 -4.49 14.42 -14.26
C GLU A 24 -3.16 14.73 -14.94
N THR A 25 -2.72 13.88 -15.87
CA THR A 25 -1.48 14.10 -16.61
C THR A 25 -1.53 15.40 -17.42
N ALA A 26 -2.64 15.66 -18.10
CA ALA A 26 -2.83 16.89 -18.85
C ALA A 26 -2.88 18.12 -17.94
N ALA A 27 -3.62 18.07 -16.83
CA ALA A 27 -3.75 19.17 -15.89
C ALA A 27 -2.41 19.54 -15.23
N ARG A 28 -1.65 18.54 -14.76
CA ARG A 28 -0.31 18.75 -14.15
C ARG A 28 0.68 19.39 -15.11
N ALA A 29 0.60 19.03 -16.39
CA ALA A 29 1.47 19.60 -17.43
C ALA A 29 0.97 20.96 -17.99
N GLY A 30 -0.27 21.37 -17.68
CA GLY A 30 -0.91 22.53 -18.29
C GLY A 30 -1.21 22.34 -19.79
N THR A 31 -1.30 21.09 -20.24
CA THR A 31 -1.54 20.72 -21.64
C THR A 31 -2.95 20.15 -21.82
N GLY A 32 -3.29 19.78 -23.06
CA GLY A 32 -4.48 18.99 -23.37
C GLY A 32 -4.09 17.60 -23.87
N ILE A 33 -5.11 16.78 -24.11
CA ILE A 33 -4.97 15.43 -24.67
C ILE A 33 -6.14 15.14 -25.62
N GLU A 34 -5.86 14.47 -26.74
CA GLU A 34 -6.88 13.91 -27.61
C GLU A 34 -6.71 12.39 -27.71
N ILE A 35 -7.79 11.63 -27.45
CA ILE A 35 -7.81 10.17 -27.39
C ILE A 35 -8.82 9.63 -28.38
N GLU A 36 -8.47 8.53 -29.05
CA GLU A 36 -9.35 7.75 -29.93
C GLU A 36 -9.64 6.39 -29.30
N LEU A 37 -10.86 6.21 -28.78
CA LEU A 37 -11.24 5.00 -28.04
C LEU A 37 -11.29 3.73 -28.91
N ASN A 38 -11.46 3.87 -30.21
CA ASN A 38 -11.38 2.70 -31.11
C ASN A 38 -9.99 2.04 -31.10
N LYS A 39 -8.96 2.76 -30.67
CA LYS A 39 -7.59 2.25 -30.55
C LYS A 39 -7.29 1.61 -29.20
N VAL A 40 -8.17 1.79 -28.21
CA VAL A 40 -7.98 1.25 -26.86
C VAL A 40 -8.28 -0.25 -26.85
N PRO A 41 -7.33 -1.11 -26.45
CA PRO A 41 -7.59 -2.55 -26.31
C PRO A 41 -8.71 -2.81 -25.28
N GLN A 42 -9.68 -3.62 -25.66
CA GLN A 42 -10.84 -3.96 -24.85
C GLN A 42 -10.87 -5.45 -24.54
N ARG A 43 -11.28 -5.83 -23.33
CA ARG A 43 -11.50 -7.23 -22.95
C ARG A 43 -12.90 -7.75 -23.30
N ALA A 44 -13.89 -6.88 -23.25
CA ALA A 44 -15.27 -7.20 -23.60
C ALA A 44 -15.64 -6.58 -24.96
N PRO A 45 -16.43 -7.26 -25.80
CA PRO A 45 -16.91 -6.69 -27.05
C PRO A 45 -17.98 -5.60 -26.79
N ASN A 46 -18.04 -4.64 -27.70
CA ASN A 46 -19.08 -3.60 -27.73
C ASN A 46 -19.16 -2.71 -26.48
N MET A 47 -18.02 -2.42 -25.85
CA MET A 47 -17.98 -1.47 -24.75
C MET A 47 -18.36 -0.07 -25.22
N SER A 48 -19.20 0.60 -24.45
CA SER A 48 -19.53 2.02 -24.66
C SER A 48 -18.34 2.92 -24.34
N SER A 49 -18.38 4.17 -24.80
CA SER A 49 -17.35 5.17 -24.48
C SER A 49 -17.17 5.33 -22.96
N TYR A 50 -18.27 5.30 -22.21
CA TYR A 50 -18.29 5.41 -20.76
C TYR A 50 -17.56 4.23 -20.11
N GLU A 51 -17.87 3.00 -20.53
CA GLU A 51 -17.22 1.80 -20.00
C GLU A 51 -15.72 1.74 -20.32
N ILE A 52 -15.32 2.14 -21.53
CA ILE A 52 -13.88 2.18 -21.90
C ILE A 52 -13.12 3.19 -21.04
N MET A 53 -13.69 4.39 -20.85
CA MET A 53 -13.06 5.46 -20.10
C MET A 53 -12.91 5.14 -18.61
N LEU A 54 -13.90 4.44 -18.01
CA LEU A 54 -13.93 4.09 -16.59
C LEU A 54 -13.40 2.68 -16.27
N SER A 55 -13.07 1.88 -17.28
CA SER A 55 -12.57 0.51 -17.07
C SER A 55 -11.29 0.51 -16.23
N GLU A 56 -11.29 -0.35 -15.22
CA GLU A 56 -10.18 -0.55 -14.26
C GLU A 56 -9.59 -1.96 -14.41
N SER A 57 -8.90 -2.24 -15.52
CA SER A 57 -8.10 -3.47 -15.62
C SER A 57 -6.77 -3.26 -14.91
N GLN A 58 -6.34 -4.29 -14.15
CA GLN A 58 -5.08 -4.22 -13.39
C GLN A 58 -3.85 -4.04 -14.29
N GLU A 59 -2.78 -3.44 -13.73
CA GLU A 59 -1.44 -3.31 -14.32
C GLU A 59 -1.38 -2.51 -15.64
N ARG A 60 -2.35 -1.63 -15.89
CA ARG A 60 -2.29 -0.72 -17.03
C ARG A 60 -1.56 0.58 -16.69
N MET A 61 -0.77 1.06 -17.65
CA MET A 61 -0.03 2.32 -17.53
C MET A 61 -0.32 3.20 -18.74
N LEU A 62 -0.55 4.49 -18.49
CA LEU A 62 -0.54 5.52 -19.51
C LEU A 62 0.89 6.03 -19.66
N ILE A 63 1.47 5.91 -20.86
CA ILE A 63 2.84 6.33 -21.16
C ILE A 63 2.80 7.46 -22.17
N VAL A 64 3.37 8.60 -21.82
CA VAL A 64 3.57 9.72 -22.73
C VAL A 64 4.98 9.61 -23.34
N VAL A 65 5.05 9.51 -24.64
CA VAL A 65 6.28 9.29 -25.40
C VAL A 65 6.67 10.55 -26.16
N HIS A 66 7.95 10.86 -26.22
CA HIS A 66 8.45 11.94 -27.09
C HIS A 66 8.11 11.64 -28.53
N LYS A 67 7.52 12.63 -29.25
CA LYS A 67 7.08 12.53 -30.64
C LYS A 67 8.18 11.95 -31.54
N GLY A 68 7.81 10.93 -32.31
CA GLY A 68 8.71 10.25 -33.28
C GLY A 68 9.56 9.13 -32.65
N ARG A 69 9.33 8.80 -31.36
CA ARG A 69 10.04 7.71 -30.67
C ARG A 69 9.14 6.54 -30.28
N GLU A 70 7.96 6.46 -30.83
CA GLU A 70 6.92 5.45 -30.53
C GLU A 70 7.42 4.02 -30.86
N GLU A 71 8.20 3.87 -31.93
CA GLU A 71 8.79 2.59 -32.34
C GLU A 71 9.79 2.01 -31.33
N GLU A 72 10.39 2.84 -30.47
CA GLU A 72 11.26 2.34 -29.39
C GLU A 72 10.45 1.65 -28.30
N VAL A 73 9.29 2.22 -27.98
CA VAL A 73 8.33 1.62 -27.03
C VAL A 73 7.83 0.29 -27.57
N LYS A 74 7.39 0.28 -28.83
CA LYS A 74 6.91 -0.92 -29.51
C LYS A 74 7.91 -2.06 -29.43
N LYS A 75 9.16 -1.83 -29.82
CA LYS A 75 10.22 -2.85 -29.80
C LYS A 75 10.43 -3.47 -28.41
N ILE A 76 10.29 -2.66 -27.35
CA ILE A 76 10.47 -3.13 -25.98
C ILE A 76 9.27 -3.97 -25.56
N PHE A 77 8.05 -3.52 -25.84
CA PHE A 77 6.83 -4.24 -25.47
C PHE A 77 6.69 -5.55 -26.24
N ASP A 78 6.97 -5.53 -27.55
CA ASP A 78 6.97 -6.74 -28.39
C ASP A 78 8.01 -7.78 -27.90
N LYS A 79 9.20 -7.32 -27.46
CA LYS A 79 10.22 -8.20 -26.86
C LYS A 79 9.72 -8.99 -25.66
N TRP A 80 8.83 -8.37 -24.86
CA TRP A 80 8.31 -8.97 -23.62
C TRP A 80 6.89 -9.51 -23.76
N ASP A 81 6.37 -9.57 -25.01
CA ASP A 81 5.00 -9.99 -25.31
C ASP A 81 3.94 -9.24 -24.47
N LEU A 82 4.13 -7.93 -24.33
CA LEU A 82 3.22 -7.05 -23.60
C LEU A 82 2.31 -6.30 -24.57
N PRO A 83 0.98 -6.30 -24.34
CA PRO A 83 0.06 -5.54 -25.17
C PRO A 83 0.27 -4.03 -25.01
N TRP A 84 0.22 -3.30 -26.11
CA TRP A 84 0.33 -1.85 -26.14
C TRP A 84 -0.51 -1.28 -27.27
N ALA A 85 -0.88 0.00 -27.18
CA ALA A 85 -1.57 0.73 -28.25
C ALA A 85 -1.27 2.22 -28.16
N GLU A 86 -1.07 2.86 -29.30
CA GLU A 86 -1.04 4.31 -29.42
C GLU A 86 -2.48 4.83 -29.49
N ILE A 87 -2.97 5.39 -28.38
CA ILE A 87 -4.37 5.75 -28.21
C ILE A 87 -4.67 7.23 -28.44
N GLY A 88 -3.65 8.10 -28.52
CA GLY A 88 -3.88 9.53 -28.66
C GLY A 88 -2.61 10.36 -28.67
N VAL A 89 -2.79 11.67 -28.59
CA VAL A 89 -1.70 12.67 -28.64
C VAL A 89 -1.90 13.75 -27.58
N VAL A 90 -0.80 14.31 -27.09
CA VAL A 90 -0.80 15.51 -26.25
C VAL A 90 -1.02 16.74 -27.14
N THR A 91 -1.84 17.69 -26.66
CA THR A 91 -2.17 18.94 -27.35
C THR A 91 -1.84 20.15 -26.46
N ASP A 92 -1.86 21.34 -27.02
CA ASP A 92 -1.68 22.62 -26.31
C ASP A 92 -3.00 23.28 -25.89
N THR A 93 -4.12 22.56 -26.06
CA THR A 93 -5.49 23.15 -25.92
C THR A 93 -5.95 23.27 -24.47
N GLY A 94 -5.28 22.60 -23.51
CA GLY A 94 -5.74 22.49 -22.12
C GLY A 94 -7.01 21.64 -21.95
N ARG A 95 -7.44 20.95 -23.02
CA ARG A 95 -8.70 20.19 -23.05
C ARG A 95 -8.44 18.70 -23.12
N MET A 96 -9.32 17.93 -22.51
CA MET A 96 -9.45 16.50 -22.71
C MET A 96 -10.51 16.28 -23.79
N VAL A 97 -10.08 15.83 -24.96
CA VAL A 97 -10.95 15.49 -26.08
C VAL A 97 -10.93 13.99 -26.29
N VAL A 98 -12.10 13.36 -26.29
CA VAL A 98 -12.22 11.92 -26.50
C VAL A 98 -13.12 11.67 -27.71
N ARG A 99 -12.62 10.81 -28.61
CA ARG A 99 -13.36 10.40 -29.83
C ARG A 99 -13.70 8.91 -29.75
N HIS A 100 -14.87 8.57 -30.25
CA HIS A 100 -15.32 7.19 -30.43
C HIS A 100 -16.26 7.09 -31.63
N GLY A 101 -16.02 6.12 -32.50
CA GLY A 101 -16.85 5.93 -33.71
C GLY A 101 -16.91 7.17 -34.62
N GLY A 102 -15.83 7.93 -34.73
CA GLY A 102 -15.76 9.14 -35.55
C GLY A 102 -16.43 10.38 -34.92
N LYS A 103 -16.93 10.30 -33.68
CA LYS A 103 -17.59 11.39 -32.97
C LYS A 103 -16.79 11.84 -31.76
N VAL A 104 -16.87 13.12 -31.43
CA VAL A 104 -16.40 13.64 -30.15
C VAL A 104 -17.44 13.26 -29.09
N VAL A 105 -17.01 12.49 -28.09
CA VAL A 105 -17.86 12.02 -26.98
C VAL A 105 -17.56 12.74 -25.67
N VAL A 106 -16.36 13.33 -25.55
CA VAL A 106 -15.96 14.20 -24.43
C VAL A 106 -15.17 15.37 -25.01
N ASP A 107 -15.44 16.57 -24.51
CA ASP A 107 -14.65 17.78 -24.77
C ASP A 107 -14.78 18.73 -23.58
N VAL A 108 -13.86 18.62 -22.62
CA VAL A 108 -13.87 19.36 -21.36
C VAL A 108 -12.48 19.89 -21.01
N PRO A 109 -12.36 20.99 -20.24
CA PRO A 109 -11.06 21.41 -19.72
C PRO A 109 -10.50 20.35 -18.77
N ALA A 110 -9.29 19.84 -19.03
CA ALA A 110 -8.66 18.78 -18.23
C ALA A 110 -8.51 19.18 -16.76
N LYS A 111 -8.09 20.42 -16.50
CA LYS A 111 -7.92 20.95 -15.13
C LYS A 111 -9.19 20.93 -14.29
N LYS A 112 -10.36 21.11 -14.88
CA LYS A 112 -11.64 21.05 -14.13
C LYS A 112 -11.97 19.68 -13.60
N LEU A 113 -11.55 18.63 -14.30
CA LEU A 113 -11.74 17.27 -13.81
C LEU A 113 -10.73 16.86 -12.74
N ALA A 114 -9.49 17.36 -12.82
CA ALA A 114 -8.41 17.00 -11.91
C ALA A 114 -8.37 17.91 -10.66
N ASP A 115 -8.18 19.23 -10.85
CA ASP A 115 -7.86 20.14 -9.76
C ASP A 115 -9.07 20.89 -9.19
N GLU A 116 -10.12 21.06 -10.00
CA GLU A 116 -11.31 21.84 -9.65
C GLU A 116 -12.53 20.94 -9.30
N ALA A 117 -12.29 19.66 -8.99
CA ALA A 117 -13.32 18.77 -8.52
C ALA A 117 -13.87 19.24 -7.16
N PRO A 118 -15.16 19.05 -6.85
CA PRO A 118 -15.74 19.50 -5.58
C PRO A 118 -15.04 18.87 -4.37
N VAL A 119 -14.57 19.71 -3.45
CA VAL A 119 -14.04 19.25 -2.15
C VAL A 119 -15.15 19.33 -1.12
N TYR A 120 -15.64 18.17 -0.71
CA TYR A 120 -16.74 18.07 0.24
C TYR A 120 -16.26 18.31 1.67
N GLN A 121 -16.91 19.23 2.38
CA GLN A 121 -16.77 19.41 3.82
C GLN A 121 -17.80 18.53 4.52
N ARG A 122 -17.38 17.36 4.97
CA ARG A 122 -18.27 16.41 5.65
C ARG A 122 -18.31 16.66 7.13
N GLU A 123 -19.48 16.49 7.74
CA GLU A 123 -19.62 16.49 9.19
C GLU A 123 -18.80 15.35 9.79
N SER A 124 -18.11 15.65 10.89
CA SER A 124 -17.32 14.70 11.67
C SER A 124 -17.78 14.78 13.12
N LYS A 125 -18.26 13.64 13.64
CA LYS A 125 -18.76 13.54 15.01
C LYS A 125 -18.19 12.28 15.66
N GLU A 126 -17.72 12.42 16.89
CA GLU A 126 -17.28 11.25 17.66
C GLU A 126 -18.37 10.18 17.71
N ALA A 127 -17.98 8.91 17.54
CA ALA A 127 -18.92 7.82 17.52
C ALA A 127 -19.56 7.61 18.91
N ALA A 128 -20.88 7.39 18.93
CA ALA A 128 -21.63 7.26 20.18
C ALA A 128 -21.16 6.10 21.06
N TYR A 129 -20.62 5.04 20.46
CA TYR A 129 -20.10 3.90 21.22
C TYR A 129 -18.87 4.22 22.08
N MET A 130 -18.16 5.34 21.82
CA MET A 130 -16.99 5.74 22.59
C MET A 130 -17.30 6.02 24.06
N GLU A 131 -18.51 6.41 24.38
CA GLU A 131 -18.95 6.56 25.79
C GLU A 131 -18.90 5.21 26.50
N ALA A 132 -19.41 4.15 25.88
CA ALA A 132 -19.37 2.80 26.42
C ALA A 132 -17.94 2.25 26.53
N VAL A 133 -17.08 2.53 25.53
CA VAL A 133 -15.66 2.15 25.55
C VAL A 133 -14.96 2.78 26.76
N ARG A 134 -15.14 4.07 26.99
CA ARG A 134 -14.51 4.78 28.11
C ARG A 134 -15.06 4.36 29.47
N ALA A 135 -16.32 3.95 29.53
CA ALA A 135 -16.97 3.47 30.74
C ALA A 135 -16.64 2.01 31.05
N PHE A 136 -16.07 1.26 30.11
CA PHE A 136 -15.78 -0.16 30.31
C PHE A 136 -14.80 -0.39 31.46
N ARG A 137 -15.09 -1.40 32.27
CA ARG A 137 -14.25 -1.85 33.40
C ARG A 137 -14.16 -3.38 33.34
N LEU A 138 -13.08 -3.90 33.90
CA LEU A 138 -12.87 -5.35 33.99
C LEU A 138 -13.62 -5.99 35.19
N ASP A 139 -14.24 -5.19 36.04
CA ASP A 139 -14.98 -5.63 37.18
C ASP A 139 -16.08 -6.63 36.78
N GLY A 140 -16.15 -7.76 37.47
CA GLY A 140 -17.11 -8.81 37.16
C GLY A 140 -16.71 -9.77 36.05
N LEU A 141 -15.54 -9.63 35.43
CA LEU A 141 -14.98 -10.70 34.62
C LEU A 141 -14.44 -11.80 35.50
N ALA A 142 -14.78 -13.05 35.19
CA ALA A 142 -14.29 -14.20 35.94
C ALA A 142 -12.79 -14.42 35.66
N ASP A 143 -12.04 -14.66 36.73
CA ASP A 143 -10.65 -15.12 36.57
C ASP A 143 -10.61 -16.51 35.93
N THR A 144 -9.51 -16.80 35.24
CA THR A 144 -9.32 -18.11 34.64
C THR A 144 -9.14 -19.16 35.71
N THR A 145 -9.89 -20.28 35.59
CA THR A 145 -9.72 -21.48 36.40
C THR A 145 -8.97 -22.59 35.66
N ASP A 146 -8.77 -22.44 34.36
CA ASP A 146 -8.06 -23.37 33.48
C ASP A 146 -7.17 -22.59 32.48
N ALA A 147 -6.04 -22.12 32.96
CA ALA A 147 -5.10 -21.36 32.16
C ALA A 147 -4.60 -22.13 30.91
N ALA A 148 -4.46 -23.46 31.02
CA ALA A 148 -4.04 -24.27 29.87
C ALA A 148 -5.13 -24.39 28.79
N GLY A 149 -6.39 -24.52 29.22
CA GLY A 149 -7.54 -24.50 28.31
C GLY A 149 -7.73 -23.14 27.62
N ASP A 150 -7.56 -22.07 28.38
CA ASP A 150 -7.68 -20.70 27.84
C ASP A 150 -6.53 -20.38 26.87
N LEU A 151 -5.31 -20.80 27.16
CA LEU A 151 -4.19 -20.69 26.21
C LEU A 151 -4.49 -21.44 24.90
N LYS A 152 -5.07 -22.65 24.98
CA LYS A 152 -5.46 -23.40 23.79
C LYS A 152 -6.53 -22.67 22.96
N LYS A 153 -7.52 -22.05 23.62
CA LYS A 153 -8.54 -21.24 22.92
C LYS A 153 -7.91 -20.03 22.23
N LEU A 154 -6.98 -19.32 22.89
CA LEU A 154 -6.25 -18.20 22.31
C LEU A 154 -5.42 -18.65 21.11
N LEU A 155 -4.65 -19.73 21.23
CA LEU A 155 -3.86 -20.26 20.12
C LEU A 155 -4.70 -20.75 18.93
N ALA A 156 -5.95 -21.14 19.18
CA ALA A 156 -6.91 -21.53 18.15
C ALA A 156 -7.65 -20.34 17.52
N ASN A 157 -7.57 -19.14 18.11
CA ASN A 157 -8.21 -17.94 17.56
C ASN A 157 -7.60 -17.62 16.18
N HIS A 158 -8.45 -17.33 15.20
CA HIS A 158 -8.03 -17.05 13.81
C HIS A 158 -7.05 -15.87 13.67
N SER A 159 -7.07 -14.90 14.60
CA SER A 159 -6.11 -13.78 14.61
C SER A 159 -4.73 -14.17 15.16
N ILE A 160 -4.64 -15.21 15.98
CA ILE A 160 -3.41 -15.65 16.67
C ILE A 160 -2.84 -16.93 16.05
N ALA A 161 -3.70 -17.84 15.59
CA ALA A 161 -3.30 -19.13 15.04
C ALA A 161 -2.27 -19.01 13.92
N SER A 162 -1.41 -20.02 13.77
CA SER A 162 -0.40 -20.09 12.71
C SER A 162 -0.99 -19.85 11.34
N LYS A 163 -0.32 -19.01 10.53
CA LYS A 163 -0.67 -18.71 9.14
C LYS A 163 0.10 -19.59 8.14
N ASN A 164 0.79 -20.64 8.60
CA ASN A 164 1.54 -21.56 7.75
C ASN A 164 0.75 -22.05 6.54
N TRP A 165 -0.52 -22.38 6.75
CA TRP A 165 -1.39 -22.84 5.67
C TRP A 165 -1.56 -21.80 4.57
N VAL A 166 -1.63 -20.51 4.91
CA VAL A 166 -1.77 -19.40 3.96
C VAL A 166 -0.52 -19.25 3.11
N TYR A 167 0.63 -18.99 3.73
CA TYR A 167 1.83 -18.65 2.96
C TYR A 167 2.49 -19.84 2.28
N ARG A 168 2.24 -21.08 2.71
CA ARG A 168 2.71 -22.29 1.99
C ARG A 168 2.03 -22.54 0.66
N GLN A 169 0.94 -21.85 0.36
CA GLN A 169 0.27 -21.91 -0.93
C GLN A 169 1.01 -21.12 -2.01
N TYR A 170 1.95 -20.27 -1.62
CA TYR A 170 2.69 -19.39 -2.52
C TYR A 170 4.19 -19.67 -2.43
N ASP A 171 4.86 -19.50 -3.57
CA ASP A 171 6.31 -19.55 -3.60
C ASP A 171 6.90 -18.20 -3.18
N HIS A 172 7.30 -18.08 -1.91
CA HIS A 172 7.95 -16.91 -1.36
C HIS A 172 9.45 -16.84 -1.67
N MET A 173 9.99 -17.83 -2.39
CA MET A 173 11.38 -17.88 -2.82
C MET A 173 11.58 -17.52 -4.30
N VAL A 174 10.53 -17.13 -5.00
CA VAL A 174 10.60 -16.72 -6.41
C VAL A 174 11.75 -15.73 -6.64
N ARG A 175 12.54 -15.95 -7.69
CA ARG A 175 13.72 -15.18 -8.10
C ARG A 175 14.86 -15.17 -7.07
N ASP A 176 14.82 -16.01 -6.06
CA ASP A 176 15.90 -16.21 -5.08
C ASP A 176 16.31 -14.90 -4.38
N GLY A 177 15.31 -14.05 -4.07
CA GLY A 177 15.53 -12.78 -3.39
C GLY A 177 15.21 -12.81 -1.89
N SER A 178 14.44 -13.80 -1.41
CA SER A 178 14.03 -13.86 0.00
C SER A 178 15.20 -14.25 0.90
N VAL A 179 15.55 -13.39 1.83
CA VAL A 179 16.60 -13.61 2.83
C VAL A 179 15.99 -14.03 4.17
N VAL A 180 14.92 -13.36 4.60
CA VAL A 180 14.15 -13.76 5.77
C VAL A 180 12.74 -14.13 5.29
N CYS A 181 12.46 -15.43 5.40
CA CYS A 181 11.19 -16.04 5.02
C CYS A 181 10.13 -15.85 6.12
N PRO A 182 8.84 -16.21 5.86
CA PRO A 182 7.79 -16.12 6.86
C PRO A 182 8.15 -16.77 8.20
N GLY A 183 7.87 -16.06 9.29
CA GLY A 183 8.14 -16.50 10.68
C GLY A 183 9.00 -15.54 11.48
N SER A 184 9.36 -14.37 10.93
CA SER A 184 10.03 -13.28 11.64
C SER A 184 9.18 -12.01 11.60
N ASP A 185 9.66 -10.90 12.21
CA ASP A 185 8.89 -9.66 12.35
C ASP A 185 8.72 -8.91 11.03
N ALA A 186 9.69 -9.01 10.11
CA ALA A 186 9.58 -8.48 8.77
C ALA A 186 10.09 -9.47 7.72
N ALA A 187 9.58 -9.37 6.51
CA ALA A 187 10.16 -10.02 5.35
C ALA A 187 11.42 -9.25 4.90
N VAL A 188 12.53 -9.93 4.67
CA VAL A 188 13.75 -9.30 4.14
C VAL A 188 14.07 -9.83 2.76
N ILE A 189 14.25 -8.91 1.82
CA ILE A 189 14.52 -9.20 0.41
C ILE A 189 15.88 -8.63 0.02
N ARG A 190 16.65 -9.44 -0.69
CA ARG A 190 17.87 -9.03 -1.36
C ARG A 190 17.56 -8.48 -2.75
N ILE A 191 17.98 -7.26 -3.02
CA ILE A 191 18.01 -6.68 -4.37
C ILE A 191 19.42 -6.92 -4.89
N LYS A 192 19.57 -7.86 -5.79
CA LYS A 192 20.86 -8.20 -6.39
C LYS A 192 21.40 -7.03 -7.20
N GLY A 193 22.65 -6.70 -7.05
CA GLY A 193 23.29 -5.59 -7.77
C GLY A 193 23.17 -5.69 -9.29
N ASP A 194 23.24 -6.91 -9.83
CA ASP A 194 23.05 -7.21 -11.25
C ASP A 194 21.59 -7.04 -11.75
N SER A 195 20.62 -6.98 -10.83
CA SER A 195 19.21 -6.78 -11.13
C SER A 195 18.77 -5.30 -11.12
N LEU A 196 19.65 -4.39 -10.71
CA LEU A 196 19.32 -2.97 -10.68
C LEU A 196 19.13 -2.43 -12.09
N PRO A 197 18.17 -1.50 -12.31
CA PRO A 197 17.95 -0.91 -13.61
C PRO A 197 19.18 -0.08 -14.02
N ILE A 198 19.56 -0.20 -15.29
CA ILE A 198 20.62 0.60 -15.87
C ILE A 198 20.21 2.07 -15.98
N THR A 199 21.14 2.97 -15.80
CA THR A 199 20.92 4.41 -15.96
C THR A 199 20.82 4.80 -17.43
N LYS A 200 20.31 6.01 -17.71
CA LYS A 200 20.28 6.57 -19.07
C LYS A 200 21.68 6.66 -19.69
N ALA A 201 22.70 7.00 -18.90
CA ALA A 201 24.08 7.11 -19.36
C ALA A 201 24.65 5.74 -19.76
N GLU A 202 24.43 4.72 -18.92
CA GLU A 202 24.84 3.35 -19.21
C GLU A 202 24.16 2.77 -20.45
N TYR A 203 22.85 3.02 -20.61
CA TYR A 203 22.11 2.61 -21.80
C TYR A 203 22.68 3.28 -23.07
N ALA A 204 22.94 4.58 -23.02
CA ALA A 204 23.53 5.31 -24.16
C ALA A 204 24.92 4.79 -24.49
N ALA A 205 25.76 4.50 -23.49
CA ALA A 205 27.10 3.93 -23.69
C ALA A 205 27.04 2.56 -24.37
N ALA A 206 26.08 1.72 -23.97
CA ALA A 206 25.87 0.40 -24.57
C ALA A 206 25.37 0.50 -26.02
N GLN A 207 24.47 1.45 -26.33
CA GLN A 207 23.99 1.70 -27.68
C GLN A 207 25.11 2.22 -28.62
N ALA A 208 26.05 2.97 -28.07
CA ALA A 208 27.22 3.44 -28.81
C ALA A 208 28.29 2.35 -29.03
N GLY A 209 28.05 1.12 -28.56
CA GLY A 209 29.00 0.01 -28.66
C GLY A 209 30.20 0.11 -27.73
N ASN A 210 30.18 1.03 -26.77
CA ASN A 210 31.29 1.31 -25.86
C ASN A 210 31.32 0.35 -24.64
N ALA A 211 30.23 -0.38 -24.36
CA ALA A 211 30.15 -1.35 -23.28
C ALA A 211 29.01 -2.34 -23.48
N GLN A 212 29.08 -3.50 -22.84
CA GLN A 212 27.97 -4.46 -22.75
C GLN A 212 27.09 -4.11 -21.54
N LEU A 213 25.76 -4.13 -21.69
CA LEU A 213 24.84 -3.83 -20.61
C LEU A 213 25.04 -4.69 -19.36
N SER A 214 25.45 -5.95 -19.56
CA SER A 214 25.71 -6.88 -18.44
C SER A 214 26.91 -6.54 -17.57
N THR A 215 27.83 -5.69 -18.04
CA THR A 215 29.04 -5.35 -17.28
C THR A 215 28.83 -4.18 -16.30
N PHE A 216 27.79 -3.36 -16.51
CA PHE A 216 27.53 -2.21 -15.64
C PHE A 216 27.01 -2.60 -14.26
N ASN A 217 26.18 -3.64 -14.16
CA ASN A 217 25.54 -4.04 -12.91
C ASN A 217 26.31 -5.09 -12.11
N SER A 218 27.29 -5.79 -12.74
CA SER A 218 28.03 -6.89 -12.08
C SER A 218 28.95 -6.45 -10.93
N GLN A 219 29.19 -5.15 -10.77
CA GLN A 219 30.02 -4.59 -9.72
C GLN A 219 29.23 -3.90 -8.59
N LEU A 220 27.91 -3.80 -8.73
CA LEU A 220 27.09 -3.15 -7.71
C LEU A 220 26.85 -4.13 -6.55
N PRO A 221 26.99 -3.67 -5.30
CA PRO A 221 26.70 -4.51 -4.16
C PRO A 221 25.21 -4.80 -4.05
N ASP A 222 24.86 -5.94 -3.50
CA ASP A 222 23.50 -6.26 -3.14
C ASP A 222 22.96 -5.25 -2.11
N LYS A 223 21.67 -4.96 -2.17
CA LYS A 223 20.94 -4.17 -1.18
C LYS A 223 19.90 -5.02 -0.48
N PHE A 224 19.62 -4.70 0.76
CA PHE A 224 18.64 -5.42 1.55
C PHE A 224 17.54 -4.46 2.00
N VAL A 225 16.31 -4.86 1.78
CA VAL A 225 15.12 -4.11 2.20
C VAL A 225 14.20 -5.01 3.00
N ALA A 226 13.61 -4.45 4.04
CA ALA A 226 12.62 -5.12 4.86
C ALA A 226 11.23 -4.54 4.62
N PHE A 227 10.21 -5.39 4.75
CA PHE A 227 8.81 -5.02 4.53
C PHE A 227 7.95 -5.52 5.67
N THR A 228 7.05 -4.65 6.13
CA THR A 228 6.01 -5.00 7.11
C THR A 228 4.63 -4.67 6.56
N CYS A 229 3.60 -5.25 7.17
CA CYS A 229 2.21 -4.93 6.89
C CYS A 229 1.43 -5.09 8.19
N ASP A 230 0.96 -3.99 8.76
CA ASP A 230 0.44 -3.95 10.12
C ASP A 230 -0.87 -3.16 10.21
N CYS A 231 -1.78 -3.65 11.04
CA CYS A 231 -2.97 -2.96 11.53
C CYS A 231 -3.68 -3.82 12.59
N ASN A 232 -4.09 -3.22 13.68
CA ASN A 232 -5.03 -3.83 14.61
C ASN A 232 -6.37 -3.09 14.57
N GLY A 233 -7.34 -3.62 13.80
CA GLY A 233 -8.66 -3.01 13.64
C GLY A 233 -9.44 -2.84 14.95
N ALA A 234 -9.23 -3.72 15.93
CA ALA A 234 -9.86 -3.58 17.25
C ALA A 234 -9.31 -2.35 17.99
N TYR A 235 -8.01 -2.12 17.96
CA TYR A 235 -7.42 -0.91 18.54
C TYR A 235 -7.92 0.36 17.85
N VAL A 236 -8.01 0.35 16.52
CA VAL A 236 -8.54 1.47 15.76
C VAL A 236 -10.03 1.71 16.05
N TYR A 237 -10.82 0.65 16.27
CA TYR A 237 -12.21 0.79 16.69
C TYR A 237 -12.33 1.41 18.09
N LEU A 238 -11.50 0.99 19.03
CA LEU A 238 -11.50 1.49 20.41
C LEU A 238 -10.99 2.93 20.52
N ASP A 239 -9.97 3.28 19.75
CA ASP A 239 -9.45 4.65 19.62
C ASP A 239 -8.83 4.83 18.24
N PRO A 240 -9.52 5.47 17.29
CA PRO A 240 -9.03 5.61 15.93
C PRO A 240 -7.69 6.36 15.82
N TYR A 241 -7.45 7.34 16.66
CA TYR A 241 -6.21 8.11 16.66
C TYR A 241 -5.03 7.30 17.20
N GLU A 242 -5.18 6.72 18.39
CA GLU A 242 -4.13 5.88 18.99
C GLU A 242 -3.91 4.59 18.20
N GLY A 243 -4.99 3.99 17.67
CA GLY A 243 -4.90 2.82 16.80
C GLY A 243 -4.13 3.09 15.51
N GLY A 244 -4.34 4.24 14.89
CA GLY A 244 -3.57 4.68 13.72
C GLY A 244 -2.09 4.90 14.01
N LYS A 245 -1.76 5.53 15.15
CA LYS A 245 -0.38 5.68 15.63
C LYS A 245 0.28 4.34 15.91
N THR A 246 -0.45 3.45 16.57
CA THR A 246 0.04 2.12 16.94
C THR A 246 0.39 1.29 15.71
N ALA A 247 -0.41 1.34 14.64
CA ALA A 247 -0.11 0.64 13.40
C ALA A 247 1.26 1.04 12.81
N ILE A 248 1.56 2.32 12.74
CA ILE A 248 2.88 2.81 12.28
C ILE A 248 3.99 2.42 13.26
N ALA A 249 3.76 2.56 14.57
CA ALA A 249 4.75 2.22 15.57
C ALA A 249 5.08 0.71 15.57
N GLU A 250 4.09 -0.15 15.38
CA GLU A 250 4.27 -1.59 15.23
C GLU A 250 5.09 -1.91 13.99
N ALA A 251 4.71 -1.37 12.83
CA ALA A 251 5.44 -1.55 11.58
C ALA A 251 6.91 -1.14 11.69
N CYS A 252 7.18 0.01 12.28
CA CYS A 252 8.55 0.50 12.46
C CYS A 252 9.35 -0.33 13.47
N ARG A 253 8.72 -0.85 14.53
CA ARG A 253 9.38 -1.80 15.45
C ARG A 253 9.72 -3.11 14.76
N ASN A 254 8.81 -3.66 13.98
CA ASN A 254 9.02 -4.89 13.23
C ASN A 254 10.22 -4.74 12.26
N LEU A 255 10.35 -3.59 11.59
CA LEU A 255 11.53 -3.28 10.79
C LEU A 255 12.81 -3.25 11.64
N ALA A 256 12.78 -2.55 12.78
CA ALA A 256 13.94 -2.45 13.67
C ALA A 256 14.36 -3.82 14.22
N CYS A 257 13.41 -4.68 14.58
CA CYS A 257 13.68 -6.06 15.00
C CYS A 257 14.32 -6.91 13.89
N SER A 258 14.15 -6.53 12.64
CA SER A 258 14.79 -7.20 11.48
C SER A 258 16.09 -6.52 11.03
N GLY A 259 16.52 -5.45 11.71
CA GLY A 259 17.77 -4.72 11.44
C GLY A 259 17.63 -3.58 10.43
N ALA A 260 16.41 -3.15 10.14
CA ALA A 260 16.12 -2.12 9.15
C ALA A 260 15.72 -0.77 9.78
N SER A 261 16.07 0.31 9.09
CA SER A 261 15.59 1.67 9.37
C SER A 261 14.45 2.03 8.41
N PRO A 262 13.33 2.61 8.90
CA PRO A 262 12.22 3.02 8.04
C PRO A 262 12.66 3.98 6.93
N LEU A 263 12.14 3.79 5.71
CA LEU A 263 12.35 4.66 4.54
C LEU A 263 11.08 5.38 4.12
N GLY A 264 9.97 4.66 4.11
CA GLY A 264 8.69 5.19 3.67
C GLY A 264 7.55 4.23 3.94
N ALA A 265 6.35 4.78 3.97
CA ALA A 265 5.12 4.07 4.23
C ALA A 265 4.15 4.16 3.06
N THR A 266 3.28 3.18 2.96
CA THR A 266 2.06 3.22 2.17
C THR A 266 0.90 2.79 3.04
N ASP A 267 -0.32 3.18 2.68
CA ASP A 267 -1.51 2.79 3.41
C ASP A 267 -2.57 2.15 2.50
N ASN A 268 -3.45 1.37 3.12
CA ASN A 268 -4.65 0.81 2.53
C ASN A 268 -5.79 1.06 3.52
N LEU A 269 -6.45 2.20 3.38
CA LEU A 269 -7.46 2.69 4.31
C LEU A 269 -8.82 2.05 4.00
N ASN A 270 -9.34 1.23 4.92
CA ASN A 270 -10.62 0.55 4.74
C ASN A 270 -11.63 1.01 5.80
N PHE A 271 -12.69 1.68 5.36
CA PHE A 271 -13.72 2.25 6.21
C PHE A 271 -15.12 2.05 5.63
N GLY A 272 -16.13 2.22 6.45
CA GLY A 272 -17.52 2.24 6.04
C GLY A 272 -17.89 3.48 5.23
N ASN A 273 -19.19 3.78 5.16
CA ASN A 273 -19.71 4.90 4.40
C ASN A 273 -19.41 6.26 5.07
N PRO A 274 -18.57 7.14 4.48
CA PRO A 274 -18.18 8.42 5.08
C PRO A 274 -19.28 9.49 5.08
N HIS A 275 -20.47 9.20 4.56
CA HIS A 275 -21.65 10.04 4.73
C HIS A 275 -22.19 10.00 6.16
N TYR A 276 -21.85 8.96 6.93
CA TYR A 276 -22.16 8.90 8.35
C TYR A 276 -21.08 9.65 9.14
N PRO A 277 -21.43 10.69 9.90
CA PRO A 277 -20.45 11.54 10.61
C PRO A 277 -19.51 10.78 11.54
N GLU A 278 -19.98 9.69 12.14
CA GLU A 278 -19.19 8.84 13.04
C GLU A 278 -18.14 8.02 12.28
N ILE A 279 -18.48 7.51 11.08
CA ILE A 279 -17.53 6.80 10.21
C ILE A 279 -16.49 7.77 9.65
N PHE A 280 -16.91 8.98 9.27
CA PHE A 280 -15.97 10.00 8.82
C PHE A 280 -15.04 10.45 9.95
N TRP A 281 -15.52 10.50 11.18
CA TRP A 281 -14.69 10.73 12.36
C TRP A 281 -13.64 9.65 12.55
N GLN A 282 -14.00 8.38 12.45
CA GLN A 282 -13.05 7.27 12.52
C GLN A 282 -11.94 7.40 11.48
N LEU A 283 -12.30 7.66 10.21
CA LEU A 283 -11.34 7.88 9.13
C LEU A 283 -10.40 9.06 9.45
N LYS A 284 -10.96 10.21 9.82
CA LYS A 284 -10.22 11.44 10.10
C LYS A 284 -9.21 11.25 11.24
N GLU A 285 -9.65 10.67 12.35
CA GLU A 285 -8.79 10.46 13.52
C GLU A 285 -7.71 9.40 13.25
N SER A 286 -8.04 8.32 12.53
CA SER A 286 -7.05 7.31 12.11
C SER A 286 -5.95 7.92 11.24
N VAL A 287 -6.33 8.72 10.23
CA VAL A 287 -5.36 9.41 9.36
C VAL A 287 -4.50 10.39 10.15
N ARG A 288 -5.08 11.10 11.12
CA ARG A 288 -4.34 12.00 12.02
C ARG A 288 -3.30 11.22 12.84
N GLY A 289 -3.68 10.08 13.39
CA GLY A 289 -2.79 9.18 14.13
C GLY A 289 -1.65 8.63 13.27
N ILE A 290 -1.97 8.11 12.08
CA ILE A 290 -0.95 7.64 11.10
C ILE A 290 0.03 8.75 10.77
N ALA A 291 -0.46 9.96 10.48
CA ALA A 291 0.39 11.10 10.13
C ALA A 291 1.36 11.48 11.28
N GLU A 292 0.92 11.40 12.53
CA GLU A 292 1.77 11.66 13.69
C GLU A 292 2.82 10.53 13.86
N GLY A 293 2.41 9.27 13.77
CA GLY A 293 3.32 8.13 13.80
C GLY A 293 4.38 8.23 12.71
N CYS A 294 3.98 8.53 11.48
CA CYS A 294 4.91 8.70 10.36
C CYS A 294 5.95 9.81 10.60
N ARG A 295 5.53 10.95 11.20
CA ARG A 295 6.47 12.01 11.57
C ARG A 295 7.43 11.60 12.68
N ALA A 296 6.93 10.88 13.70
CA ALA A 296 7.75 10.41 14.80
C ALA A 296 8.85 9.43 14.35
N PHE A 297 8.56 8.58 13.38
CA PHE A 297 9.50 7.60 12.84
C PHE A 297 10.20 8.04 11.56
N ASN A 298 9.98 9.26 11.08
CA ASN A 298 10.52 9.77 9.82
C ASN A 298 10.24 8.82 8.62
N ALA A 299 9.04 8.26 8.58
CA ALA A 299 8.57 7.35 7.54
C ALA A 299 7.49 8.04 6.68
N PRO A 300 7.86 8.83 5.65
CA PRO A 300 6.89 9.56 4.85
C PRO A 300 5.96 8.61 4.08
N VAL A 301 4.68 8.98 4.00
CA VAL A 301 3.72 8.27 3.15
C VAL A 301 3.99 8.63 1.68
N THR A 302 4.30 7.63 0.86
CA THR A 302 4.63 7.80 -0.56
C THR A 302 3.45 7.56 -1.48
N GLY A 303 2.40 6.93 -0.98
CA GLY A 303 1.19 6.61 -1.71
C GLY A 303 0.29 5.72 -0.87
N GLY A 304 -0.81 5.28 -1.46
CA GLY A 304 -1.77 4.41 -0.79
C GLY A 304 -3.09 4.38 -1.52
N ASN A 305 -4.07 3.70 -0.94
CA ASN A 305 -5.44 3.74 -1.42
C ASN A 305 -6.44 3.90 -0.28
N VAL A 306 -7.63 4.35 -0.62
CA VAL A 306 -8.78 4.43 0.27
C VAL A 306 -9.93 3.61 -0.33
N SER A 307 -10.44 2.66 0.46
CA SER A 307 -11.64 1.88 0.19
C SER A 307 -12.74 2.30 1.15
N LEU A 308 -13.79 2.89 0.64
CA LEU A 308 -14.94 3.39 1.41
C LEU A 308 -16.19 2.55 1.13
N TYR A 309 -17.25 2.80 1.90
CA TYR A 309 -18.54 2.09 1.78
C TYR A 309 -18.46 0.58 2.07
N ASN A 310 -17.44 0.13 2.80
CA ASN A 310 -17.29 -1.27 3.17
C ASN A 310 -18.35 -1.67 4.20
N GLN A 311 -19.21 -2.62 3.82
CA GLN A 311 -20.37 -3.05 4.60
C GLN A 311 -20.36 -4.57 4.80
N ARG A 312 -20.78 -5.02 5.98
CA ARG A 312 -20.99 -6.43 6.32
C ARG A 312 -22.48 -6.82 6.22
N GLY A 313 -23.16 -6.38 5.17
CA GLY A 313 -24.59 -6.59 5.01
C GLY A 313 -25.39 -5.97 6.17
N ALA A 314 -26.26 -6.76 6.80
CA ALA A 314 -27.07 -6.31 7.95
C ALA A 314 -26.27 -5.96 9.21
N LEU A 315 -25.01 -6.38 9.30
CA LEU A 315 -24.11 -6.07 10.43
C LEU A 315 -23.54 -4.64 10.39
N GLY A 316 -23.80 -3.89 9.32
CA GLY A 316 -23.34 -2.51 9.18
C GLY A 316 -21.93 -2.37 8.62
N ALA A 317 -21.24 -1.28 8.93
CA ALA A 317 -19.88 -1.02 8.48
C ALA A 317 -18.88 -2.06 9.01
N ILE A 318 -17.79 -2.25 8.27
CA ILE A 318 -16.63 -2.99 8.79
C ILE A 318 -16.01 -2.20 9.94
N ASP A 319 -15.22 -2.88 10.76
CA ASP A 319 -14.36 -2.20 11.72
C ASP A 319 -13.32 -1.34 10.98
N PRO A 320 -12.99 -0.14 11.49
CA PRO A 320 -12.03 0.74 10.82
C PRO A 320 -10.68 0.04 10.70
N THR A 321 -10.18 -0.13 9.48
CA THR A 321 -8.98 -0.93 9.21
C THR A 321 -8.02 -0.17 8.29
N PRO A 322 -7.28 0.82 8.83
CA PRO A 322 -6.23 1.52 8.10
C PRO A 322 -4.94 0.68 8.11
N THR A 323 -4.86 -0.30 7.23
CA THR A 323 -3.65 -1.13 7.08
C THR A 323 -2.51 -0.28 6.55
N VAL A 324 -1.35 -0.40 7.16
CA VAL A 324 -0.13 0.27 6.73
C VAL A 324 0.92 -0.74 6.32
N ALA A 325 1.75 -0.40 5.36
CA ALA A 325 2.96 -1.13 5.04
C ALA A 325 4.15 -0.17 5.08
N VAL A 326 5.23 -0.59 5.72
CA VAL A 326 6.45 0.24 5.83
C VAL A 326 7.62 -0.53 5.23
N VAL A 327 8.39 0.19 4.42
CA VAL A 327 9.63 -0.32 3.84
C VAL A 327 10.81 0.24 4.61
N GLY A 328 11.79 -0.61 4.92
CA GLY A 328 13.02 -0.22 5.60
C GLY A 328 14.26 -0.65 4.84
N LEU A 329 15.33 0.09 5.02
CA LEU A 329 16.65 -0.21 4.48
C LEU A 329 17.50 -0.90 5.54
N ILE A 330 18.16 -1.98 5.15
CA ILE A 330 19.22 -2.64 5.94
C ILE A 330 20.56 -2.25 5.32
N GLU A 331 21.35 -1.51 6.08
CA GLU A 331 22.61 -0.93 5.59
C GLU A 331 23.68 -1.98 5.28
N LYS A 332 23.72 -3.07 6.06
CA LYS A 332 24.70 -4.14 5.93
C LYS A 332 24.05 -5.49 6.15
N PRO A 333 24.48 -6.53 5.44
CA PRO A 333 23.92 -7.87 5.63
C PRO A 333 24.07 -8.40 7.07
N GLU A 334 25.10 -7.99 7.81
CA GLU A 334 25.34 -8.38 9.20
C GLU A 334 24.27 -7.84 10.16
N HIS A 335 23.52 -6.82 9.76
CA HIS A 335 22.42 -6.26 10.55
C HIS A 335 21.11 -7.08 10.42
N ILE A 336 21.05 -8.04 9.50
CA ILE A 336 19.84 -8.86 9.31
C ILE A 336 19.63 -9.72 10.55
N THR A 337 18.50 -9.50 11.22
CA THR A 337 18.15 -10.15 12.48
C THR A 337 16.84 -10.93 12.34
N THR A 338 16.74 -12.03 13.04
CA THR A 338 15.58 -12.93 13.03
C THR A 338 15.07 -13.20 14.45
N ALA A 339 13.80 -13.64 14.56
CA ALA A 339 13.06 -13.72 15.83
C ALA A 339 13.52 -14.85 16.78
N TRP A 340 14.38 -15.77 16.36
CA TRP A 340 14.78 -16.91 17.20
C TRP A 340 16.11 -16.70 17.90
N PHE A 341 16.28 -17.38 19.04
CA PHE A 341 17.54 -17.40 19.79
C PHE A 341 18.67 -18.01 18.94
N LYS A 342 19.90 -17.54 19.18
CA LYS A 342 21.09 -17.96 18.42
C LYS A 342 21.97 -18.91 19.24
N ASP A 343 22.64 -18.39 20.25
CA ASP A 343 23.69 -19.10 20.96
C ASP A 343 23.35 -19.30 22.45
N ALA A 344 23.83 -20.42 23.01
CA ALA A 344 23.70 -20.68 24.45
C ALA A 344 24.56 -19.66 25.23
N GLY A 345 23.94 -18.96 26.15
CA GLY A 345 24.59 -17.91 26.94
C GLY A 345 24.25 -16.49 26.50
N ASP A 346 23.52 -16.32 25.40
CA ASP A 346 23.05 -15.01 25.01
C ASP A 346 22.13 -14.40 26.07
N ALA A 347 22.26 -13.11 26.32
CA ALA A 347 21.46 -12.39 27.27
C ALA A 347 20.06 -12.08 26.67
N ILE A 348 19.02 -12.36 27.47
CA ILE A 348 17.64 -12.00 27.13
C ILE A 348 17.28 -10.69 27.84
N ILE A 349 17.01 -9.65 27.08
CA ILE A 349 16.74 -8.31 27.60
C ILE A 349 15.31 -7.91 27.19
N LEU A 350 14.46 -7.55 28.17
CA LEU A 350 13.15 -6.97 27.92
C LEU A 350 13.28 -5.44 27.83
N LEU A 351 12.87 -4.87 26.70
CA LEU A 351 12.78 -3.42 26.50
C LEU A 351 11.33 -2.98 26.62
N GLY A 352 11.08 -1.90 27.35
CA GLY A 352 9.77 -1.31 27.55
C GLY A 352 9.38 -1.24 29.02
N THR A 353 8.16 -0.73 29.28
CA THR A 353 7.60 -0.67 30.63
C THR A 353 6.89 -2.00 30.93
N PRO A 354 7.24 -2.70 32.01
CA PRO A 354 6.46 -3.87 32.44
C PRO A 354 4.99 -3.51 32.67
N VAL A 355 4.10 -4.46 32.41
CA VAL A 355 2.68 -4.31 32.72
C VAL A 355 2.52 -4.10 34.23
N ASP A 356 1.79 -3.04 34.61
CA ASP A 356 1.42 -2.81 36.00
C ASP A 356 0.31 -3.80 36.39
N THR A 357 0.64 -4.73 37.26
CA THR A 357 -0.34 -5.71 37.76
C THR A 357 -1.42 -5.10 38.66
N ALA A 358 -1.21 -3.87 39.13
CA ALA A 358 -2.22 -3.09 39.86
C ALA A 358 -3.25 -2.42 38.93
N ASP A 359 -2.93 -2.28 37.64
CA ASP A 359 -3.86 -1.79 36.60
C ASP A 359 -4.04 -2.85 35.50
N PRO A 360 -4.95 -3.80 35.67
CA PRO A 360 -5.17 -4.88 34.70
C PRO A 360 -5.64 -4.35 33.32
N MET A 361 -6.18 -3.12 33.23
CA MET A 361 -6.56 -2.51 31.95
C MET A 361 -5.35 -2.29 31.03
N GLN A 362 -4.17 -2.05 31.57
CA GLN A 362 -2.95 -1.87 30.76
C GLN A 362 -2.58 -3.12 29.95
N GLY A 363 -2.88 -4.31 30.49
CA GLY A 363 -2.53 -5.57 29.82
C GLY A 363 -3.67 -6.23 29.08
N LEU A 364 -4.93 -5.93 29.43
CA LEU A 364 -6.11 -6.62 28.93
C LEU A 364 -6.99 -5.76 28.02
N GLY A 365 -6.94 -4.44 28.15
CA GLY A 365 -7.75 -3.52 27.34
C GLY A 365 -7.54 -3.74 25.85
N GLY A 366 -8.61 -4.03 25.10
CA GLY A 366 -8.55 -4.31 23.66
C GLY A 366 -7.84 -5.60 23.27
N SER A 367 -7.50 -6.46 24.22
CA SER A 367 -6.72 -7.68 23.95
C SER A 367 -7.54 -8.79 23.29
N ALA A 368 -6.85 -9.65 22.54
CA ALA A 368 -7.45 -10.89 22.03
C ALA A 368 -7.97 -11.82 23.17
N CYS A 369 -7.42 -11.68 24.37
CA CYS A 369 -7.90 -12.41 25.56
C CYS A 369 -9.32 -11.98 25.93
N LEU A 370 -9.60 -10.68 26.04
CA LEU A 370 -10.94 -10.16 26.30
C LEU A 370 -11.93 -10.61 25.23
N GLN A 371 -11.56 -10.48 23.98
CA GLN A 371 -12.42 -10.87 22.87
C GLN A 371 -12.70 -12.38 22.86
N THR A 372 -11.68 -13.21 23.01
CA THR A 372 -11.79 -14.67 22.81
C THR A 372 -12.45 -15.36 24.00
N LEU A 373 -12.11 -14.94 25.22
CA LEU A 373 -12.55 -15.61 26.43
C LEU A 373 -13.82 -14.99 27.04
N HIS A 374 -14.02 -13.71 26.85
CA HIS A 374 -15.12 -12.97 27.49
C HIS A 374 -16.08 -12.33 26.48
N GLY A 375 -15.79 -12.33 25.19
CA GLY A 375 -16.63 -11.73 24.15
C GLY A 375 -16.76 -10.19 24.27
N LYS A 376 -15.71 -9.53 24.78
CA LYS A 376 -15.70 -8.10 25.06
C LYS A 376 -14.70 -7.35 24.19
#